data_1ed27eda9a4b4c23b9d1b951cf81cf8a
#
_entry.id   1ed27eda9a4b4c23b9d1b951cf81cf8a
#
_cell.length_a   1.000
_cell.length_b   1.000
_cell.length_c   1.000
_cell.angle_alpha   90.00
_cell.angle_beta   90.00
_cell.angle_gamma   90.00
#
_symmetry.space_group_name_H-M   'P 1'
#
loop_
_entity.id
_entity.type
_entity.pdbx_description
1 polymer ?
#
loop_
_entity_poly.entity_id
_entity_poly.type
_entity_poly.pdbx_seq_one_letter_code
_entity_poly.pdbx_strand_id
1 'polypeptide(L)'
;LVSLNESQFARELQKDFVNFYEPSTVNPYIPLAAKGPWIITTHGAVVHDNGGYGMLGMGHDPTEVMSSMSKSHVMANVMTPSVTHKRFADTLKREVGHTRGACPFDRFICMNSGSESVTVAMRISDINARLMTDQEGPHQGKEIWTVALDSGFHGRTDRPASISSSCLPKYQKKLASFRGKSNVRFVIPNDIHGLKQVFSDADREGAFVELIAMEPVMGEGNPGLMLDREFYDQAISLANQHGTLILIDSIQAGIRGQGCLSIVDYPGFED
;
A
#
# COMPACT_ATOMS: atom_id res chain seq x y z
N LEU A 1 -34.02 8.25 -16.84
CA LEU A 1 -33.13 8.33 -15.67
C LEU A 1 -33.40 9.59 -14.82
N VAL A 2 -33.64 10.76 -15.42
CA VAL A 2 -33.84 12.03 -14.72
C VAL A 2 -35.08 12.08 -13.82
N SER A 3 -36.04 11.17 -14.01
CA SER A 3 -37.25 11.07 -13.20
C SER A 3 -37.11 10.17 -11.97
N LEU A 4 -35.97 9.50 -11.81
CA LEU A 4 -35.72 8.61 -10.68
C LEU A 4 -35.26 9.44 -9.47
N ASN A 5 -35.58 8.99 -8.26
CA ASN A 5 -34.93 9.54 -7.08
C ASN A 5 -33.46 9.07 -7.05
N GLU A 6 -32.62 9.76 -6.26
CA GLU A 6 -31.16 9.55 -6.28
C GLU A 6 -30.76 8.09 -5.97
N SER A 7 -31.41 7.45 -5.01
CA SER A 7 -31.13 6.04 -4.67
C SER A 7 -31.53 5.06 -5.77
N GLN A 8 -32.62 5.35 -6.50
CA GLN A 8 -33.03 4.55 -7.66
C GLN A 8 -32.06 4.75 -8.81
N PHE A 9 -31.64 5.98 -9.02
CA PHE A 9 -30.68 6.33 -10.05
C PHE A 9 -29.32 5.71 -9.77
N ALA A 10 -28.82 5.76 -8.53
CA ALA A 10 -27.59 5.11 -8.14
C ALA A 10 -27.62 3.59 -8.40
N ARG A 11 -28.73 2.92 -8.05
CA ARG A 11 -28.90 1.49 -8.34
C ARG A 11 -28.89 1.18 -9.84
N GLU A 12 -29.52 2.01 -10.64
CA GLU A 12 -29.54 1.83 -12.10
C GLU A 12 -28.15 2.01 -12.71
N LEU A 13 -27.38 3.01 -12.26
CA LEU A 13 -25.99 3.22 -12.69
C LEU A 13 -25.04 2.11 -12.25
N GLN A 14 -25.29 1.46 -11.12
CA GLN A 14 -24.47 0.37 -10.60
C GLN A 14 -24.79 -0.99 -11.25
N LYS A 15 -25.87 -1.10 -12.00
CA LYS A 15 -26.43 -2.38 -12.48
C LYS A 15 -25.47 -3.18 -13.35
N ASP A 16 -24.70 -2.52 -14.20
CA ASP A 16 -23.80 -3.16 -15.18
C ASP A 16 -22.37 -3.34 -14.65
N PHE A 17 -22.11 -2.92 -13.41
CA PHE A 17 -20.79 -3.03 -12.79
C PHE A 17 -20.86 -3.91 -11.53
N VAL A 18 -19.84 -4.74 -11.34
CA VAL A 18 -19.64 -5.42 -10.08
C VAL A 18 -19.27 -4.37 -9.02
N ASN A 19 -20.10 -4.25 -7.99
CA ASN A 19 -19.79 -3.35 -6.88
C ASN A 19 -18.55 -3.85 -6.13
N PHE A 20 -17.62 -2.96 -5.86
CA PHE A 20 -16.40 -3.23 -5.10
C PHE A 20 -16.71 -3.58 -3.61
N TYR A 21 -17.80 -3.03 -3.08
CA TYR A 21 -18.31 -3.32 -1.75
C TYR A 21 -19.36 -4.44 -1.76
N GLU A 22 -20.06 -4.63 -0.65
CA GLU A 22 -21.17 -5.60 -0.57
C GLU A 22 -22.24 -5.24 -1.62
N PRO A 23 -22.86 -6.25 -2.27
CA PRO A 23 -23.81 -6.01 -3.36
C PRO A 23 -25.01 -5.14 -2.99
N SER A 24 -25.36 -5.12 -1.70
CA SER A 24 -26.47 -4.29 -1.16
C SER A 24 -26.07 -2.84 -0.92
N THR A 25 -24.78 -2.50 -1.02
CA THR A 25 -24.30 -1.13 -0.80
C THR A 25 -24.72 -0.25 -1.97
N VAL A 26 -25.42 0.84 -1.67
CA VAL A 26 -25.80 1.86 -2.62
C VAL A 26 -24.94 3.10 -2.35
N ASN A 27 -24.37 3.69 -3.39
CA ASN A 27 -23.63 4.93 -3.24
C ASN A 27 -24.52 6.01 -2.62
N PRO A 28 -24.01 6.79 -1.66
CA PRO A 28 -24.82 7.81 -0.96
C PRO A 28 -25.21 8.99 -1.87
N TYR A 29 -24.49 9.22 -2.95
CA TYR A 29 -24.76 10.29 -3.93
C TYR A 29 -24.16 9.93 -5.29
N ILE A 30 -24.62 10.65 -6.33
CA ILE A 30 -24.09 10.51 -7.69
C ILE A 30 -23.35 11.80 -8.05
N PRO A 31 -22.03 11.76 -8.25
CA PRO A 31 -21.28 12.94 -8.67
C PRO A 31 -21.63 13.30 -10.11
N LEU A 32 -21.91 14.59 -10.36
CA LEU A 32 -22.14 15.17 -11.68
C LEU A 32 -20.90 15.92 -12.17
N ALA A 33 -20.29 16.73 -11.30
CA ALA A 33 -19.09 17.50 -11.57
C ALA A 33 -18.29 17.65 -10.27
N ALA A 34 -16.98 17.85 -10.40
CA ALA A 34 -16.13 18.08 -9.24
C ALA A 34 -14.94 18.97 -9.60
N LYS A 35 -14.46 19.76 -8.63
CA LYS A 35 -13.22 20.54 -8.75
C LYS A 35 -12.65 20.83 -7.37
N GLY A 36 -11.31 20.69 -7.24
CA GLY A 36 -10.66 20.78 -5.93
C GLY A 36 -11.32 19.80 -4.95
N PRO A 37 -11.69 20.23 -3.75
CA PRO A 37 -12.34 19.35 -2.76
C PRO A 37 -13.87 19.29 -2.92
N TRP A 38 -14.45 19.88 -3.95
CA TRP A 38 -15.89 20.01 -4.06
C TRP A 38 -16.49 19.11 -5.14
N ILE A 39 -17.59 18.46 -4.82
CA ILE A 39 -18.41 17.65 -5.72
C ILE A 39 -19.80 18.27 -5.78
N ILE A 40 -20.35 18.37 -6.98
CA ILE A 40 -21.76 18.69 -7.21
C ILE A 40 -22.46 17.38 -7.60
N THR A 41 -23.51 17.03 -6.90
CA THR A 41 -24.31 15.83 -7.19
C THR A 41 -25.35 16.10 -8.27
N THR A 42 -25.89 15.03 -8.86
CA THR A 42 -26.97 15.10 -9.85
C THR A 42 -28.27 15.74 -9.31
N HIS A 43 -28.42 15.79 -7.99
CA HIS A 43 -29.57 16.40 -7.31
C HIS A 43 -29.26 17.77 -6.71
N GLY A 44 -28.14 18.38 -7.12
CA GLY A 44 -27.76 19.73 -6.77
C GLY A 44 -27.14 19.92 -5.38
N ALA A 45 -26.88 18.85 -4.64
CA ALA A 45 -26.12 18.96 -3.40
C ALA A 45 -24.64 19.23 -3.68
N VAL A 46 -24.02 20.06 -2.83
CA VAL A 46 -22.58 20.32 -2.84
C VAL A 46 -21.97 19.57 -1.67
N VAL A 47 -21.03 18.68 -1.97
CA VAL A 47 -20.35 17.81 -1.00
C VAL A 47 -18.87 18.16 -0.97
N HIS A 48 -18.30 18.25 0.23
CA HIS A 48 -16.86 18.35 0.40
C HIS A 48 -16.25 16.95 0.46
N ASP A 49 -15.37 16.64 -0.49
CA ASP A 49 -14.62 15.39 -0.51
C ASP A 49 -13.33 15.56 0.29
N ASN A 50 -13.19 14.80 1.36
CA ASN A 50 -11.99 14.78 2.18
C ASN A 50 -10.86 13.89 1.59
N GLY A 51 -10.92 13.63 0.30
CA GLY A 51 -9.86 12.98 -0.45
C GLY A 51 -9.92 11.46 -0.48
N GLY A 52 -11.09 10.85 -0.20
CA GLY A 52 -11.41 9.43 -0.36
C GLY A 52 -10.21 8.46 -0.31
N TYR A 53 -9.88 7.91 0.83
CA TYR A 53 -8.67 7.08 1.04
C TYR A 53 -7.34 7.78 0.61
N GLY A 54 -7.31 9.13 0.46
CA GLY A 54 -6.18 9.96 0.05
C GLY A 54 -5.70 9.79 -1.39
N MET A 55 -6.51 9.20 -2.23
CA MET A 55 -6.20 9.06 -3.65
C MET A 55 -6.25 10.39 -4.40
N LEU A 56 -6.90 11.40 -3.84
CA LEU A 56 -7.11 12.71 -4.45
C LEU A 56 -6.37 13.83 -3.69
N GLY A 57 -5.10 13.63 -3.38
CA GLY A 57 -4.30 14.63 -2.68
C GLY A 57 -4.22 16.00 -3.38
N MET A 58 -4.44 16.02 -4.70
CA MET A 58 -4.51 17.25 -5.50
C MET A 58 -5.96 17.73 -5.76
N GLY A 59 -6.95 17.03 -5.21
CA GLY A 59 -8.37 17.28 -5.49
C GLY A 59 -8.82 16.82 -6.88
N HIS A 60 -10.08 17.10 -7.18
CA HIS A 60 -10.69 16.82 -8.48
C HIS A 60 -10.24 17.84 -9.53
N ASP A 61 -10.09 17.40 -10.77
CA ASP A 61 -9.73 18.23 -11.94
C ASP A 61 -8.55 19.17 -11.68
N PRO A 62 -7.38 18.64 -11.25
CA PRO A 62 -6.20 19.46 -10.98
C PRO A 62 -5.64 20.03 -12.29
N THR A 63 -5.78 21.34 -12.49
CA THR A 63 -5.52 22.04 -13.75
C THR A 63 -4.12 21.78 -14.30
N GLU A 64 -3.09 21.78 -13.45
CA GLU A 64 -1.70 21.56 -13.88
C GLU A 64 -1.46 20.12 -14.35
N VAL A 65 -2.02 19.13 -13.68
CA VAL A 65 -1.94 17.72 -14.07
C VAL A 65 -2.67 17.52 -15.40
N MET A 66 -3.90 18.00 -15.50
CA MET A 66 -4.69 17.87 -16.73
C MET A 66 -4.03 18.57 -17.92
N SER A 67 -3.48 19.76 -17.73
CA SER A 67 -2.71 20.47 -18.74
C SER A 67 -1.44 19.70 -19.15
N SER A 68 -0.77 19.06 -18.20
CA SER A 68 0.40 18.23 -18.50
C SER A 68 0.01 17.00 -19.32
N MET A 69 -1.10 16.34 -18.98
CA MET A 69 -1.60 15.16 -19.71
C MET A 69 -2.04 15.46 -21.14
N SER A 70 -2.43 16.71 -21.45
CA SER A 70 -2.84 17.12 -22.80
C SER A 70 -1.68 17.39 -23.76
N LYS A 71 -0.43 17.37 -23.29
CA LYS A 71 0.77 17.52 -24.14
C LYS A 71 1.05 16.25 -24.94
N SER A 72 1.80 16.40 -26.03
CA SER A 72 2.28 15.23 -26.79
C SER A 72 3.20 14.37 -25.94
N HIS A 73 2.91 13.10 -25.86
CA HIS A 73 3.71 12.10 -25.16
C HIS A 73 4.13 10.98 -26.08
N VAL A 74 5.32 10.44 -25.87
CA VAL A 74 5.75 9.21 -26.52
C VAL A 74 5.14 8.03 -25.75
N MET A 75 4.26 7.30 -26.43
CA MET A 75 3.61 6.10 -25.89
C MET A 75 4.48 4.87 -26.24
N ALA A 76 5.68 4.81 -25.66
CA ALA A 76 6.56 3.66 -25.82
C ALA A 76 6.10 2.49 -24.94
N ASN A 77 6.42 1.26 -25.35
CA ASN A 77 6.14 0.13 -24.50
C ASN A 77 7.07 0.13 -23.24
N VAL A 78 6.65 -0.58 -22.21
CA VAL A 78 7.35 -0.64 -20.90
C VAL A 78 8.81 -1.15 -21.01
N MET A 79 9.14 -1.86 -22.06
CA MET A 79 10.48 -2.42 -22.32
C MET A 79 11.44 -1.40 -22.93
N THR A 80 10.93 -0.23 -23.35
CA THR A 80 11.72 0.78 -24.05
C THR A 80 12.09 1.93 -23.08
N PRO A 81 13.38 2.21 -22.87
CA PRO A 81 13.80 3.37 -22.10
C PRO A 81 13.26 4.67 -22.70
N SER A 82 12.82 5.60 -21.87
CA SER A 82 12.34 6.90 -22.34
C SER A 82 12.89 8.04 -21.51
N VAL A 83 12.99 9.21 -22.13
CA VAL A 83 13.39 10.46 -21.46
C VAL A 83 12.40 10.81 -20.34
N THR A 84 11.12 10.50 -20.53
CA THR A 84 10.08 10.75 -19.53
C THR A 84 10.28 9.88 -18.29
N HIS A 85 10.60 8.60 -18.43
CA HIS A 85 10.95 7.73 -17.30
C HIS A 85 12.20 8.24 -16.55
N LYS A 86 13.21 8.68 -17.27
CA LYS A 86 14.40 9.26 -16.64
C LYS A 86 14.07 10.50 -15.83
N ARG A 87 13.31 11.44 -16.40
CA ARG A 87 12.86 12.66 -15.69
C ARG A 87 12.02 12.33 -14.47
N PHE A 88 11.15 11.34 -14.56
CA PHE A 88 10.35 10.89 -13.44
C PHE A 88 11.21 10.31 -12.31
N ALA A 89 12.15 9.43 -12.64
CA ALA A 89 13.09 8.87 -11.66
C ALA A 89 13.94 9.97 -10.99
N ASP A 90 14.43 10.97 -11.76
CA ASP A 90 15.17 12.10 -11.22
C ASP A 90 14.31 12.96 -10.28
N THR A 91 13.04 13.14 -10.61
CA THR A 91 12.09 13.84 -9.76
C THR A 91 11.86 13.07 -8.46
N LEU A 92 11.61 11.75 -8.53
CA LEU A 92 11.47 10.92 -7.32
C LEU A 92 12.71 10.96 -6.45
N LYS A 93 13.92 10.91 -7.05
CA LYS A 93 15.19 11.01 -6.30
C LYS A 93 15.39 12.38 -5.64
N ARG A 94 14.81 13.43 -6.16
CA ARG A 94 14.85 14.77 -5.56
C ARG A 94 13.83 14.90 -4.41
N GLU A 95 12.64 14.35 -4.58
CA GLU A 95 11.54 14.49 -3.63
C GLU A 95 11.63 13.50 -2.45
N VAL A 96 12.10 12.27 -2.70
CA VAL A 96 12.26 11.25 -1.64
C VAL A 96 13.62 11.42 -0.99
N GLY A 97 13.65 11.59 0.31
CA GLY A 97 14.87 11.84 1.08
C GLY A 97 15.32 13.30 1.05
N HIS A 98 14.45 14.24 0.67
CA HIS A 98 14.79 15.67 0.62
C HIS A 98 15.18 16.24 1.98
N THR A 99 14.62 15.73 3.08
CA THR A 99 14.94 16.15 4.46
C THR A 99 16.33 15.69 4.90
N ARG A 100 16.82 14.59 4.35
CA ARG A 100 18.14 14.02 4.66
C ARG A 100 19.21 14.28 3.58
N GLY A 101 18.86 15.08 2.56
CA GLY A 101 19.78 15.53 1.51
C GLY A 101 20.10 14.49 0.43
N ALA A 102 19.60 13.26 0.54
CA ALA A 102 19.79 12.22 -0.47
C ALA A 102 18.65 11.20 -0.47
N CYS A 103 18.28 10.75 -1.66
CA CYS A 103 17.33 9.64 -1.81
C CYS A 103 18.00 8.32 -1.36
N PRO A 104 17.41 7.57 -0.44
CA PRO A 104 17.95 6.28 0.00
C PRO A 104 17.67 5.15 -1.00
N PHE A 105 16.88 5.39 -2.06
CA PHE A 105 16.49 4.37 -3.03
C PHE A 105 17.26 4.52 -4.35
N ASP A 106 17.83 3.44 -4.82
CA ASP A 106 18.56 3.39 -6.08
C ASP A 106 17.65 3.31 -7.28
N ARG A 107 16.53 2.61 -7.17
CA ARG A 107 15.67 2.24 -8.29
C ARG A 107 14.19 2.37 -7.95
N PHE A 108 13.39 2.59 -9.00
CA PHE A 108 11.95 2.73 -8.94
C PHE A 108 11.28 1.77 -9.92
N ILE A 109 10.17 1.17 -9.52
CA ILE A 109 9.29 0.36 -10.37
C ILE A 109 7.91 1.01 -10.32
N CYS A 110 7.36 1.32 -11.50
CA CYS A 110 6.04 1.94 -11.62
C CYS A 110 4.99 0.87 -11.91
N MET A 111 3.93 0.87 -11.10
CA MET A 111 2.77 -0.03 -11.25
C MET A 111 1.49 0.78 -11.31
N ASN A 112 0.37 0.16 -11.71
CA ASN A 112 -0.91 0.86 -11.89
C ASN A 112 -1.74 0.94 -10.60
N SER A 113 -1.44 0.13 -9.60
CA SER A 113 -2.17 0.12 -8.32
C SER A 113 -1.25 -0.27 -7.16
N GLY A 114 -1.69 0.08 -5.93
CA GLY A 114 -1.00 -0.34 -4.71
C GLY A 114 -0.92 -1.86 -4.56
N SER A 115 -2.00 -2.58 -4.87
CA SER A 115 -2.00 -4.05 -4.84
C SER A 115 -0.95 -4.67 -5.78
N GLU A 116 -0.77 -4.08 -6.96
CA GLU A 116 0.28 -4.52 -7.90
C GLU A 116 1.68 -4.17 -7.40
N SER A 117 1.86 -2.97 -6.84
CA SER A 117 3.14 -2.53 -6.25
C SER A 117 3.56 -3.46 -5.12
N VAL A 118 2.65 -3.78 -4.19
CA VAL A 118 2.94 -4.73 -3.10
C VAL A 118 3.17 -6.15 -3.64
N THR A 119 2.44 -6.57 -4.69
CA THR A 119 2.69 -7.87 -5.35
C THR A 119 4.13 -7.95 -5.88
N VAL A 120 4.62 -6.88 -6.52
CA VAL A 120 6.00 -6.83 -7.02
C VAL A 120 7.01 -6.80 -5.86
N ALA A 121 6.75 -6.02 -4.81
CA ALA A 121 7.60 -6.00 -3.61
C ALA A 121 7.69 -7.38 -2.95
N MET A 122 6.57 -8.06 -2.78
CA MET A 122 6.56 -9.43 -2.25
C MET A 122 7.21 -10.45 -3.20
N ARG A 123 7.22 -10.20 -4.51
CA ARG A 123 7.97 -11.03 -5.47
C ARG A 123 9.49 -10.84 -5.30
N ILE A 124 9.93 -9.63 -5.00
CA ILE A 124 11.34 -9.35 -4.68
C ILE A 124 11.73 -10.08 -3.39
N SER A 125 10.86 -10.04 -2.37
CA SER A 125 11.05 -10.78 -1.12
C SER A 125 11.14 -12.29 -1.34
N ASP A 126 10.27 -12.83 -2.18
CA ASP A 126 10.25 -14.26 -2.54
C ASP A 126 11.56 -14.71 -3.20
N ILE A 127 12.13 -13.88 -4.08
CA ILE A 127 13.45 -14.12 -4.68
C ILE A 127 14.54 -14.14 -3.60
N ASN A 128 14.53 -13.16 -2.69
CA ASN A 128 15.47 -13.12 -1.57
C ASN A 128 15.29 -14.33 -0.66
N ALA A 129 14.06 -14.67 -0.30
CA ALA A 129 13.75 -15.83 0.54
C ALA A 129 14.29 -17.12 -0.07
N ARG A 130 14.17 -17.27 -1.39
CA ARG A 130 14.75 -18.41 -2.09
C ARG A 130 16.29 -18.44 -1.94
N LEU A 131 16.96 -17.33 -2.20
CA LEU A 131 18.43 -17.23 -2.05
C LEU A 131 18.88 -17.53 -0.62
N MET A 132 18.09 -17.11 0.37
CA MET A 132 18.40 -17.31 1.79
C MET A 132 18.16 -18.75 2.25
N THR A 133 17.24 -19.49 1.63
CA THR A 133 16.80 -20.83 2.08
C THR A 133 17.20 -21.97 1.14
N ASP A 134 17.70 -21.70 -0.05
CA ASP A 134 18.27 -22.71 -0.97
C ASP A 134 19.59 -23.28 -0.43
N GLN A 135 20.11 -24.26 -1.13
CA GLN A 135 21.40 -24.87 -0.84
C GLN A 135 22.50 -23.80 -0.78
N GLU A 136 23.32 -23.83 0.26
CA GLU A 136 24.36 -22.83 0.57
C GLU A 136 23.82 -21.46 1.12
N GLY A 137 22.52 -21.26 1.20
CA GLY A 137 21.94 -20.09 1.86
C GLY A 137 22.08 -20.16 3.39
N PRO A 138 22.16 -19.00 4.08
CA PRO A 138 22.36 -18.95 5.53
C PRO A 138 21.18 -19.54 6.34
N HIS A 139 20.03 -19.68 5.72
CA HIS A 139 18.81 -20.25 6.31
C HIS A 139 18.35 -21.50 5.57
N GLN A 140 19.27 -22.29 5.02
CA GLN A 140 19.00 -23.48 4.21
C GLN A 140 17.92 -24.37 4.82
N GLY A 141 16.88 -24.68 4.02
CA GLY A 141 15.82 -25.62 4.37
C GLY A 141 14.79 -25.12 5.39
N LYS A 142 14.91 -23.87 5.88
CA LYS A 142 13.93 -23.28 6.78
C LYS A 142 12.60 -23.02 6.06
N GLU A 143 11.47 -23.13 6.80
CA GLU A 143 10.17 -22.62 6.33
C GLU A 143 10.22 -21.09 6.19
N ILE A 144 9.39 -20.53 5.29
CA ILE A 144 9.35 -19.10 5.06
C ILE A 144 8.13 -18.51 5.78
N TRP A 145 8.38 -17.51 6.63
CA TRP A 145 7.34 -16.72 7.28
C TRP A 145 7.36 -15.27 6.79
N THR A 146 6.19 -14.65 6.77
CA THR A 146 6.04 -13.21 6.52
C THR A 146 5.48 -12.55 7.78
N VAL A 147 6.00 -11.38 8.15
CA VAL A 147 5.46 -10.56 9.24
C VAL A 147 4.70 -9.38 8.67
N ALA A 148 3.52 -9.09 9.22
CA ALA A 148 2.75 -7.89 8.90
C ALA A 148 2.11 -7.33 10.18
N LEU A 149 1.69 -6.06 10.13
CA LEU A 149 1.00 -5.46 11.26
C LEU A 149 -0.47 -5.89 11.34
N ASP A 150 -0.94 -6.12 12.54
CA ASP A 150 -2.37 -6.35 12.76
C ASP A 150 -3.17 -5.10 12.38
N SER A 151 -4.38 -5.32 11.86
CA SER A 151 -5.24 -4.28 11.28
C SER A 151 -4.65 -3.56 10.05
N GLY A 152 -3.53 -4.03 9.49
CA GLY A 152 -2.93 -3.49 8.28
C GLY A 152 -3.70 -3.82 7.00
N PHE A 153 -3.48 -3.00 5.97
CA PHE A 153 -4.06 -3.20 4.64
C PHE A 153 -3.02 -2.97 3.54
N HIS A 154 -2.69 -4.01 2.78
CA HIS A 154 -1.64 -4.01 1.77
C HIS A 154 -2.12 -4.34 0.36
N GLY A 155 -3.43 -4.47 0.17
CA GLY A 155 -4.03 -4.79 -1.12
C GLY A 155 -4.91 -6.02 -1.11
N ARG A 156 -5.50 -6.33 -2.27
CA ARG A 156 -6.54 -7.36 -2.42
C ARG A 156 -6.16 -8.48 -3.38
N THR A 157 -5.01 -8.39 -4.03
CA THR A 157 -4.48 -9.43 -4.89
C THR A 157 -3.74 -10.47 -4.05
N ASP A 158 -3.69 -11.68 -4.49
CA ASP A 158 -3.03 -12.88 -3.97
C ASP A 158 -2.20 -12.71 -2.67
N ARG A 159 -0.89 -12.54 -2.76
CA ARG A 159 -0.02 -12.38 -1.57
C ARG A 159 -0.31 -11.11 -0.75
N PRO A 160 -0.52 -9.92 -1.35
CA PRO A 160 -0.95 -8.73 -0.60
C PRO A 160 -2.20 -8.94 0.25
N ALA A 161 -3.18 -9.71 -0.24
CA ALA A 161 -4.37 -10.05 0.53
C ALA A 161 -4.06 -10.90 1.76
N SER A 162 -3.04 -11.76 1.71
CA SER A 162 -2.65 -12.61 2.84
C SER A 162 -2.06 -11.83 4.01
N ILE A 163 -1.45 -10.68 3.75
CA ILE A 163 -0.88 -9.78 4.77
C ILE A 163 -1.79 -8.62 5.15
N SER A 164 -3.01 -8.53 4.57
CA SER A 164 -4.02 -7.51 4.88
C SER A 164 -4.96 -8.01 5.97
N SER A 165 -4.54 -7.93 7.25
CA SER A 165 -5.29 -8.50 8.36
C SER A 165 -6.66 -7.86 8.55
N SER A 166 -6.84 -6.58 8.20
CA SER A 166 -8.13 -5.88 8.23
C SER A 166 -9.22 -6.55 7.38
N CYS A 167 -8.83 -7.23 6.29
CA CYS A 167 -9.74 -7.95 5.39
C CYS A 167 -9.73 -9.48 5.59
N LEU A 168 -8.75 -10.01 6.31
CA LEU A 168 -8.50 -11.45 6.42
C LEU A 168 -9.71 -12.28 6.88
N PRO A 169 -10.52 -11.86 7.89
CA PRO A 169 -11.70 -12.64 8.31
C PRO A 169 -12.72 -12.83 7.19
N LYS A 170 -12.88 -11.84 6.31
CA LYS A 170 -13.77 -11.94 5.14
C LYS A 170 -13.23 -12.92 4.10
N TYR A 171 -11.91 -12.89 3.86
CA TYR A 171 -11.26 -13.80 2.91
C TYR A 171 -11.30 -15.24 3.38
N GLN A 172 -10.99 -15.51 4.65
CA GLN A 172 -11.08 -16.84 5.25
C GLN A 172 -12.50 -17.42 5.18
N LYS A 173 -13.52 -16.58 5.34
CA LYS A 173 -14.91 -17.00 5.23
C LYS A 173 -15.35 -17.29 3.80
N LYS A 174 -14.87 -16.53 2.81
CA LYS A 174 -15.41 -16.52 1.44
C LYS A 174 -14.53 -17.20 0.41
N LEU A 175 -13.22 -17.28 0.61
CA LEU A 175 -12.26 -17.72 -0.41
C LEU A 175 -11.64 -19.06 -0.09
N ALA A 176 -11.66 -19.97 -1.05
CA ALA A 176 -11.06 -21.30 -0.89
C ALA A 176 -9.53 -21.25 -0.72
N SER A 177 -8.87 -20.28 -1.34
CA SER A 177 -7.41 -20.07 -1.25
C SER A 177 -6.93 -19.65 0.15
N PHE A 178 -7.85 -19.20 1.01
CA PHE A 178 -7.56 -18.83 2.39
C PHE A 178 -7.89 -19.94 3.41
N ARG A 179 -8.15 -21.16 2.93
CA ARG A 179 -8.29 -22.34 3.79
C ARG A 179 -6.90 -22.94 4.07
N GLY A 180 -6.63 -23.22 5.32
CA GLY A 180 -5.39 -23.86 5.70
C GLY A 180 -4.49 -23.01 6.60
N LYS A 181 -3.28 -23.51 6.84
CA LYS A 181 -2.27 -22.85 7.68
C LYS A 181 -1.68 -21.65 6.94
N SER A 182 -1.65 -20.50 7.58
CA SER A 182 -0.97 -19.30 7.07
C SER A 182 0.46 -19.24 7.60
N ASN A 183 1.39 -18.84 6.74
CA ASN A 183 2.77 -18.53 7.11
C ASN A 183 2.95 -17.05 7.49
N VAL A 184 1.86 -16.29 7.55
CA VAL A 184 1.89 -14.89 7.99
C VAL A 184 1.75 -14.83 9.51
N ARG A 185 2.58 -14.00 10.14
CA ARG A 185 2.53 -13.67 11.57
C ARG A 185 2.16 -12.21 11.70
N PHE A 186 1.06 -11.94 12.41
CA PHE A 186 0.61 -10.59 12.67
C PHE A 186 1.13 -10.10 14.02
N VAL A 187 1.65 -8.86 14.03
CA VAL A 187 2.17 -8.19 15.21
C VAL A 187 1.32 -6.93 15.45
N ILE A 188 0.94 -6.70 16.69
CA ILE A 188 0.25 -5.46 17.07
C ILE A 188 1.17 -4.28 16.78
N PRO A 189 0.70 -3.22 16.10
CA PRO A 189 1.49 -2.03 15.85
C PRO A 189 2.12 -1.50 17.15
N ASN A 190 3.40 -1.16 17.09
CA ASN A 190 4.20 -0.65 18.21
C ASN A 190 4.48 -1.67 19.35
N ASP A 191 4.10 -2.94 19.18
CA ASP A 191 4.46 -4.01 20.13
C ASP A 191 5.84 -4.60 19.80
N ILE A 192 6.88 -3.97 20.35
CA ILE A 192 8.28 -4.42 20.20
C ILE A 192 8.48 -5.83 20.75
N HIS A 193 7.80 -6.16 21.87
CA HIS A 193 7.93 -7.49 22.47
C HIS A 193 7.36 -8.55 21.56
N GLY A 194 6.15 -8.34 21.03
CA GLY A 194 5.53 -9.24 20.06
C GLY A 194 6.36 -9.41 18.80
N LEU A 195 6.96 -8.33 18.29
CA LEU A 195 7.86 -8.41 17.13
C LEU A 195 9.09 -9.29 17.41
N LYS A 196 9.78 -9.09 18.54
CA LYS A 196 10.91 -9.92 18.97
C LYS A 196 10.51 -11.37 19.18
N GLN A 197 9.33 -11.60 19.74
CA GLN A 197 8.81 -12.95 19.96
C GLN A 197 8.63 -13.72 18.65
N VAL A 198 8.14 -13.06 17.58
CA VAL A 198 8.00 -13.73 16.27
C VAL A 198 9.36 -14.20 15.73
N PHE A 199 10.43 -13.42 15.87
CA PHE A 199 11.76 -13.84 15.44
C PHE A 199 12.31 -14.99 16.32
N SER A 200 12.11 -14.93 17.64
CA SER A 200 12.48 -16.02 18.54
C SER A 200 11.72 -17.32 18.22
N ASP A 201 10.43 -17.20 17.91
CA ASP A 201 9.61 -18.34 17.50
C ASP A 201 10.07 -18.91 16.15
N ALA A 202 10.42 -18.05 15.18
CA ALA A 202 10.95 -18.46 13.89
C ALA A 202 12.26 -19.26 14.06
N ASP A 203 13.16 -18.81 14.90
CA ASP A 203 14.41 -19.55 15.17
C ASP A 203 14.12 -20.90 15.83
N ARG A 204 13.22 -20.95 16.80
CA ARG A 204 12.82 -22.18 17.50
C ARG A 204 12.13 -23.19 16.57
N GLU A 205 11.28 -22.70 15.65
CA GLU A 205 10.49 -23.53 14.73
C GLU A 205 11.22 -23.83 13.42
N GLY A 206 12.42 -23.30 13.23
CA GLY A 206 13.20 -23.52 12.00
C GLY A 206 12.61 -22.77 10.81
N ALA A 207 12.14 -21.54 11.04
CA ALA A 207 11.63 -20.66 9.99
C ALA A 207 12.57 -19.49 9.71
N PHE A 208 12.46 -18.92 8.51
CA PHE A 208 13.09 -17.68 8.08
C PHE A 208 12.00 -16.62 7.83
N VAL A 209 12.13 -15.47 8.47
CA VAL A 209 11.24 -14.33 8.21
C VAL A 209 11.72 -13.61 6.94
N GLU A 210 11.02 -13.77 5.84
CA GLU A 210 11.39 -13.18 4.55
C GLU A 210 11.18 -11.65 4.50
N LEU A 211 10.13 -11.17 5.19
CA LEU A 211 9.63 -9.81 5.05
C LEU A 211 8.93 -9.34 6.32
N ILE A 212 9.17 -8.08 6.69
CA ILE A 212 8.31 -7.32 7.61
C ILE A 212 7.59 -6.26 6.78
N ALA A 213 6.25 -6.33 6.67
CA ALA A 213 5.42 -5.36 6.00
C ALA A 213 4.80 -4.39 7.03
N MET A 214 5.00 -3.09 6.82
CA MET A 214 4.54 -2.03 7.73
C MET A 214 3.95 -0.86 6.96
N GLU A 215 2.92 -0.25 7.54
CA GLU A 215 2.40 1.06 7.13
C GLU A 215 2.94 2.11 8.11
N PRO A 216 3.65 3.16 7.68
CA PRO A 216 4.23 4.15 8.59
C PRO A 216 3.16 4.97 9.31
N VAL A 217 2.06 5.24 8.64
CA VAL A 217 0.79 5.70 9.19
C VAL A 217 -0.27 4.78 8.62
N MET A 218 -0.95 4.06 9.49
CA MET A 218 -1.92 3.06 9.07
C MET A 218 -3.13 3.68 8.38
N GLY A 219 -3.58 2.99 7.35
CA GLY A 219 -4.76 3.36 6.58
C GLY A 219 -5.99 2.57 7.01
N GLU A 220 -6.60 1.85 6.03
CA GLU A 220 -7.78 1.00 6.26
C GLU A 220 -7.50 -0.03 7.37
N GLY A 221 -8.40 -0.09 8.34
CA GLY A 221 -8.33 -1.02 9.47
C GLY A 221 -7.94 -0.35 10.79
N ASN A 222 -7.01 0.58 10.80
CA ASN A 222 -6.66 1.38 11.98
C ASN A 222 -6.20 2.81 11.59
N PRO A 223 -7.11 3.62 11.00
CA PRO A 223 -6.73 4.87 10.36
C PRO A 223 -6.05 5.87 11.30
N GLY A 224 -4.87 6.34 10.91
CA GLY A 224 -4.15 7.39 11.60
C GLY A 224 -3.23 6.92 12.72
N LEU A 225 -3.17 5.62 13.02
CA LEU A 225 -2.15 5.11 13.93
C LEU A 225 -0.78 5.23 13.27
N MET A 226 0.13 5.93 13.92
CA MET A 226 1.52 6.07 13.48
C MET A 226 2.39 5.00 14.13
N LEU A 227 3.41 4.55 13.40
CA LEU A 227 4.47 3.74 13.99
C LEU A 227 5.36 4.61 14.88
N ASP A 228 5.68 4.09 16.06
CA ASP A 228 6.68 4.69 16.93
C ASP A 228 8.08 4.48 16.35
N ARG A 229 8.95 5.48 16.48
CA ARG A 229 10.33 5.42 16.03
C ARG A 229 11.05 4.20 16.62
N GLU A 230 10.86 3.92 17.89
CA GLU A 230 11.51 2.78 18.56
C GLU A 230 11.08 1.43 17.95
N PHE A 231 9.81 1.28 17.58
CA PHE A 231 9.32 0.08 16.91
C PHE A 231 9.94 -0.06 15.51
N TYR A 232 10.00 1.02 14.76
CA TYR A 232 10.63 1.06 13.44
C TYR A 232 12.11 0.67 13.52
N ASP A 233 12.88 1.28 14.41
CA ASP A 233 14.31 0.98 14.60
C ASP A 233 14.52 -0.48 15.00
N GLN A 234 13.67 -1.02 15.86
CA GLN A 234 13.73 -2.43 16.24
C GLN A 234 13.44 -3.35 15.06
N ALA A 235 12.47 -3.01 14.21
CA ALA A 235 12.17 -3.78 12.99
C ALA A 235 13.36 -3.78 12.02
N ILE A 236 13.98 -2.62 11.79
CA ILE A 236 15.19 -2.50 10.97
C ILE A 236 16.35 -3.32 11.56
N SER A 237 16.56 -3.24 12.88
CA SER A 237 17.61 -4.00 13.56
C SER A 237 17.45 -5.51 13.39
N LEU A 238 16.25 -6.05 13.62
CA LEU A 238 15.93 -7.46 13.44
C LEU A 238 16.08 -7.88 11.97
N ALA A 239 15.60 -7.06 11.06
CA ALA A 239 15.72 -7.33 9.63
C ALA A 239 17.18 -7.45 9.19
N ASN A 240 18.04 -6.53 9.62
CA ASN A 240 19.48 -6.57 9.33
C ASN A 240 20.18 -7.80 9.94
N GLN A 241 19.79 -8.20 11.16
CA GLN A 241 20.39 -9.37 11.84
C GLN A 241 20.04 -10.70 11.15
N HIS A 242 18.85 -10.81 10.58
CA HIS A 242 18.33 -12.05 10.02
C HIS A 242 18.35 -12.10 8.48
N GLY A 243 18.70 -11.02 7.79
CA GLY A 243 18.62 -10.95 6.33
C GLY A 243 17.18 -10.84 5.81
N THR A 244 16.28 -10.39 6.68
CA THR A 244 14.86 -10.10 6.37
C THR A 244 14.74 -8.80 5.60
N LEU A 245 13.81 -8.72 4.64
CA LEU A 245 13.51 -7.46 3.95
C LEU A 245 12.45 -6.65 4.71
N ILE A 246 12.48 -5.34 4.50
CA ILE A 246 11.47 -4.41 5.01
C ILE A 246 10.64 -3.88 3.83
N LEU A 247 9.32 -3.98 3.95
CA LEU A 247 8.36 -3.31 3.08
C LEU A 247 7.68 -2.19 3.86
N ILE A 248 7.92 -0.96 3.45
CA ILE A 248 7.19 0.20 3.94
C ILE A 248 6.11 0.55 2.93
N ASP A 249 4.86 0.33 3.33
CA ASP A 249 3.69 0.63 2.50
C ASP A 249 3.14 2.02 2.84
N SER A 250 3.49 3.00 2.03
CA SER A 250 3.01 4.37 2.15
C SER A 250 1.87 4.70 1.18
N ILE A 251 1.21 3.73 0.59
CA ILE A 251 0.18 3.96 -0.44
C ILE A 251 -0.96 4.82 0.10
N GLN A 252 -1.43 4.54 1.30
CA GLN A 252 -2.47 5.35 1.93
C GLN A 252 -1.93 6.56 2.70
N ALA A 253 -0.71 6.51 3.22
CA ALA A 253 -0.11 7.60 3.99
C ALA A 253 0.63 8.63 3.12
N GLY A 254 1.27 8.20 2.04
CA GLY A 254 2.04 9.07 1.15
C GLY A 254 1.20 10.18 0.51
N ILE A 255 1.77 11.36 0.37
CA ILE A 255 1.15 12.59 -0.19
C ILE A 255 0.05 13.19 0.72
N ARG A 256 -0.42 12.50 1.73
CA ARG A 256 -1.63 12.91 2.46
C ARG A 256 -1.45 13.88 3.60
N GLY A 257 -0.55 13.64 4.48
CA GLY A 257 -0.60 14.32 5.77
C GLY A 257 0.69 15.02 6.13
N GLN A 258 1.81 14.47 5.76
CA GLN A 258 3.12 14.94 6.19
C GLN A 258 3.85 15.78 5.15
N GLY A 259 3.28 15.94 3.95
CA GLY A 259 3.91 16.70 2.87
C GLY A 259 5.12 15.99 2.24
N CYS A 260 5.25 14.69 2.45
CA CYS A 260 6.36 13.89 1.92
C CYS A 260 5.88 12.57 1.31
N LEU A 261 6.73 11.95 0.49
CA LEU A 261 6.39 10.72 -0.24
C LEU A 261 6.81 9.45 0.50
N SER A 262 7.68 9.55 1.49
CA SER A 262 8.26 8.39 2.17
C SER A 262 8.45 8.63 3.65
N ILE A 263 8.43 7.57 4.44
CA ILE A 263 8.70 7.62 5.88
C ILE A 263 10.06 8.25 6.20
N VAL A 264 11.04 8.12 5.30
CA VAL A 264 12.39 8.70 5.49
C VAL A 264 12.40 10.22 5.55
N ASP A 265 11.30 10.86 5.16
CA ASP A 265 11.10 12.31 5.23
C ASP A 265 10.07 12.71 6.31
N TYR A 266 9.57 11.75 7.10
CA TYR A 266 8.66 12.07 8.21
C TYR A 266 9.43 12.66 9.38
N PRO A 267 8.86 13.66 10.08
CA PRO A 267 9.45 14.19 11.28
C PRO A 267 9.82 13.10 12.30
N GLY A 268 11.07 13.04 12.72
CA GLY A 268 11.60 12.02 13.62
C GLY A 268 12.11 10.73 12.94
N PHE A 269 12.09 10.65 11.60
CA PHE A 269 12.57 9.50 10.82
C PHE A 269 13.63 9.90 9.77
N GLU A 270 14.21 11.08 9.88
CA GLU A 270 15.11 11.67 8.89
C GLU A 270 16.53 11.06 8.87
N ASP A 271 16.94 10.28 9.85
CA ASP A 271 18.27 9.68 10.01
C ASP A 271 18.39 8.19 9.66
#